data_55990b0ed7c4bdf6afe827f9dd10c7d5
#
_entry.id   55990b0ed7c4bdf6afe827f9dd10c7d5
#
_cell.length_a   1.000
_cell.length_b   1.000
_cell.length_c   1.000
_cell.angle_alpha   90.00
_cell.angle_beta   90.00
_cell.angle_gamma   90.00
#
_symmetry.space_group_name_H-M   'P 1'
#
loop_
_entity.id
_entity.type
_entity.pdbx_description
1 polymer ?
#
loop_
_entity_poly.entity_id
_entity_poly.type
_entity_poly.pdbx_seq_one_letter_code
_entity_poly.pdbx_strand_id
1 'polypeptide(L)'
;RVRELCDQLASYGLSETIQHDDFHDGQIYVRDGRYRFLDWGDACVSHPFFTLSVTLEGVLAWGLDDVQGSVDVAPFRDAYLARFARAAKDADLDAAAATATRLGWVCRAVNSHLGGSDEDHIHVLLRMFLDGRP
;
A
#
# COMPACT_ATOMS: atom_id res chain seq x y z
N ARG A 1 2.22 17.27 -9.53
CA ARG A 1 2.21 16.66 -8.17
C ARG A 1 2.48 15.16 -8.20
N VAL A 2 1.71 14.32 -8.97
CA VAL A 2 1.95 12.86 -9.03
C VAL A 2 3.36 12.58 -9.57
N ARG A 3 3.74 13.18 -10.70
CA ARG A 3 5.06 13.02 -11.30
C ARG A 3 6.20 13.36 -10.33
N GLU A 4 6.10 14.49 -9.64
CA GLU A 4 7.10 14.93 -8.65
C GLU A 4 7.26 13.92 -7.52
N LEU A 5 6.15 13.35 -7.03
CA LEU A 5 6.19 12.29 -6.02
C LEU A 5 6.79 10.98 -6.57
N CYS A 6 6.52 10.64 -7.84
CA CYS A 6 7.16 9.50 -8.49
C CYS A 6 8.68 9.71 -8.62
N ASP A 7 9.10 10.88 -9.05
CA ASP A 7 10.53 11.22 -9.18
C ASP A 7 11.21 11.19 -7.80
N GLN A 8 10.56 11.72 -6.77
CA GLN A 8 11.02 11.63 -5.39
C GLN A 8 11.13 10.17 -4.94
N LEU A 9 10.10 9.36 -5.17
CA LEU A 9 10.08 7.95 -4.76
C LEU A 9 11.20 7.16 -5.46
N ALA A 10 11.42 7.40 -6.75
CA ALA A 10 12.50 6.79 -7.51
C ALA A 10 13.89 7.15 -6.97
N SER A 11 14.06 8.35 -6.41
CA SER A 11 15.34 8.81 -5.86
C SER A 11 15.81 8.01 -4.62
N TYR A 12 14.91 7.30 -3.94
CA TYR A 12 15.28 6.40 -2.83
C TYR A 12 15.94 5.10 -3.29
N GLY A 13 15.91 4.78 -4.59
CA GLY A 13 16.67 3.67 -5.19
C GLY A 13 16.18 2.27 -4.81
N LEU A 14 14.94 2.13 -4.34
CA LEU A 14 14.31 0.84 -4.09
C LEU A 14 13.88 0.18 -5.40
N SER A 15 14.28 -1.07 -5.59
CA SER A 15 13.86 -1.85 -6.76
C SER A 15 12.37 -2.19 -6.70
N GLU A 16 11.73 -2.16 -7.86
CA GLU A 16 10.35 -2.63 -8.01
C GLU A 16 10.24 -4.13 -7.67
N THR A 17 9.10 -4.50 -7.13
CA THR A 17 8.75 -5.89 -6.78
C THR A 17 7.32 -6.19 -7.19
N ILE A 18 6.94 -7.46 -7.15
CA ILE A 18 5.54 -7.84 -7.29
C ILE A 18 4.79 -7.37 -6.04
N GLN A 19 3.74 -6.60 -6.24
CA GLN A 19 2.81 -6.14 -5.22
C GLN A 19 1.45 -6.79 -5.41
N HIS A 20 0.80 -7.13 -4.29
CA HIS A 20 -0.55 -7.70 -4.31
C HIS A 20 -1.59 -6.64 -4.68
N ASP A 21 -1.35 -5.41 -4.32
CA ASP A 21 -2.16 -4.20 -4.49
C ASP A 21 -3.51 -4.18 -3.73
N ASP A 22 -4.02 -5.32 -3.31
CA ASP A 22 -5.24 -5.47 -2.49
C ASP A 22 -5.01 -6.40 -1.28
N PHE A 23 -3.91 -6.18 -0.55
CA PHE A 23 -3.49 -7.05 0.53
C PHE A 23 -4.17 -6.70 1.85
N HIS A 24 -5.11 -7.53 2.28
CA HIS A 24 -5.82 -7.42 3.55
C HIS A 24 -6.10 -8.81 4.17
N ASP A 25 -6.66 -8.87 5.34
CA ASP A 25 -6.92 -10.09 6.11
C ASP A 25 -7.83 -11.09 5.37
N GLY A 26 -8.81 -10.62 4.61
CA GLY A 26 -9.68 -11.45 3.76
C GLY A 26 -8.93 -12.22 2.65
N GLN A 27 -7.72 -11.79 2.29
CA GLN A 27 -6.87 -12.46 1.30
C GLN A 27 -5.89 -13.46 1.93
N ILE A 28 -5.95 -13.64 3.25
CA ILE A 28 -5.03 -14.53 3.98
C ILE A 28 -5.77 -15.76 4.47
N TYR A 29 -5.38 -16.92 3.95
CA TYR A 29 -5.88 -18.21 4.40
C TYR A 29 -4.81 -18.96 5.21
N VAL A 30 -5.19 -19.42 6.40
CA VAL A 30 -4.27 -20.16 7.29
C VAL A 30 -4.78 -21.59 7.46
N ARG A 31 -3.92 -22.57 7.11
CA ARG A 31 -4.19 -23.98 7.34
C ARG A 31 -2.92 -24.71 7.77
N ASP A 32 -3.02 -25.53 8.81
CA ASP A 32 -1.90 -26.33 9.35
C ASP A 32 -0.62 -25.49 9.59
N GLY A 33 -0.78 -24.26 10.14
CA GLY A 33 0.30 -23.33 10.40
C GLY A 33 0.96 -22.72 9.15
N ARG A 34 0.35 -22.90 7.96
CA ARG A 34 0.83 -22.33 6.69
C ARG A 34 -0.10 -21.23 6.21
N TYR A 35 0.50 -20.13 5.79
CA TYR A 35 -0.20 -19.00 5.17
C TYR A 35 -0.30 -19.20 3.66
N ARG A 36 -1.45 -18.87 3.10
CA ARG A 36 -1.68 -18.76 1.66
C ARG A 36 -2.29 -17.41 1.39
N PHE A 37 -1.78 -16.75 0.40
CA PHE A 37 -2.27 -15.46 -0.07
C PHE A 37 -3.10 -15.68 -1.32
N LEU A 38 -4.32 -15.15 -1.31
CA LEU A 38 -5.32 -15.35 -2.35
C LEU A 38 -5.48 -14.06 -3.15
N ASP A 39 -6.22 -14.15 -4.23
CA ASP A 39 -6.69 -13.03 -5.05
C ASP A 39 -5.58 -12.09 -5.55
N TRP A 40 -4.72 -12.66 -6.39
CA TRP A 40 -3.64 -11.95 -7.05
C TRP A 40 -4.07 -11.24 -8.35
N GLY A 41 -5.39 -11.06 -8.56
CA GLY A 41 -5.93 -10.47 -9.80
C GLY A 41 -5.46 -9.04 -10.05
N ASP A 42 -5.26 -8.27 -8.98
CA ASP A 42 -4.79 -6.89 -9.02
C ASP A 42 -3.25 -6.75 -8.90
N ALA A 43 -2.53 -7.88 -8.87
CA ALA A 43 -1.08 -7.84 -8.66
C ALA A 43 -0.36 -7.12 -9.80
N CYS A 44 0.59 -6.28 -9.44
CA CYS A 44 1.39 -5.50 -10.38
C CYS A 44 2.86 -5.45 -9.97
N VAL A 45 3.73 -5.12 -10.92
CA VAL A 45 5.13 -4.77 -10.63
C VAL A 45 5.20 -3.29 -10.35
N SER A 46 5.54 -2.93 -9.12
CA SER A 46 5.57 -1.54 -8.68
C SER A 46 6.49 -1.34 -7.47
N HIS A 47 6.49 -0.13 -6.92
CA HIS A 47 7.27 0.17 -5.71
C HIS A 47 6.83 -0.72 -4.53
N PRO A 48 7.78 -1.34 -3.78
CA PRO A 48 7.48 -2.32 -2.74
C PRO A 48 6.57 -1.80 -1.61
N PHE A 49 6.48 -0.49 -1.44
CA PHE A 49 5.67 0.11 -0.37
C PHE A 49 4.27 0.55 -0.80
N PHE A 50 3.87 0.36 -2.07
CA PHE A 50 2.50 0.70 -2.51
C PHE A 50 1.43 -0.14 -1.80
N THR A 51 1.74 -1.40 -1.48
CA THR A 51 0.82 -2.27 -0.73
C THR A 51 0.45 -1.69 0.65
N LEU A 52 1.29 -0.82 1.23
CA LEU A 52 1.03 -0.21 2.53
C LEU A 52 -0.22 0.69 2.53
N SER A 53 -0.62 1.24 1.39
CA SER A 53 -1.83 2.07 1.27
C SER A 53 -3.06 1.27 1.70
N VAL A 54 -3.33 0.15 1.06
CA VAL A 54 -4.48 -0.70 1.38
C VAL A 54 -4.29 -1.39 2.73
N THR A 55 -3.13 -2.01 2.95
CA THR A 55 -2.91 -2.83 4.15
C THR A 55 -2.93 -2.01 5.44
N LEU A 56 -2.26 -0.86 5.47
CA LEU A 56 -2.19 -0.05 6.68
C LEU A 56 -3.34 0.95 6.77
N GLU A 57 -3.51 1.81 5.78
CA GLU A 57 -4.48 2.90 5.84
C GLU A 57 -5.90 2.45 5.49
N GLY A 58 -6.04 1.53 4.54
CA GLY A 58 -7.35 1.04 4.09
C GLY A 58 -7.95 -0.02 4.99
N VAL A 59 -7.13 -0.77 5.75
CA VAL A 59 -7.61 -1.89 6.57
C VAL A 59 -7.18 -1.77 8.03
N LEU A 60 -5.88 -1.90 8.34
CA LEU A 60 -5.42 -1.96 9.72
C LEU A 60 -5.75 -0.71 10.54
N ALA A 61 -5.69 0.47 9.94
CA ALA A 61 -6.00 1.72 10.63
C ALA A 61 -7.46 1.82 11.11
N TRP A 62 -8.38 1.04 10.52
CA TRP A 62 -9.79 1.02 10.89
C TRP A 62 -10.10 0.04 12.03
N GLY A 63 -9.24 -0.97 12.23
CA GLY A 63 -9.41 -1.96 13.29
C GLY A 63 -10.70 -2.75 13.18
N LEU A 64 -11.08 -3.39 14.27
CA LEU A 64 -12.32 -4.17 14.35
C LEU A 64 -13.57 -3.30 14.60
N ASP A 65 -13.38 -2.07 15.02
CA ASP A 65 -14.47 -1.12 15.32
C ASP A 65 -14.90 -0.30 14.11
N ASP A 66 -14.24 -0.51 12.96
CA ASP A 66 -14.46 0.25 11.72
C ASP A 66 -14.34 1.77 11.94
N VAL A 67 -13.36 2.17 12.74
CA VAL A 67 -13.06 3.58 13.06
C VAL A 67 -11.65 3.90 12.64
N GLN A 68 -11.50 4.83 11.70
CA GLN A 68 -10.19 5.25 11.20
C GLN A 68 -9.28 5.76 12.33
N GLY A 69 -8.07 5.21 12.41
CA GLY A 69 -7.09 5.56 13.44
C GLY A 69 -7.29 4.85 14.77
N SER A 70 -8.20 3.86 14.86
CA SER A 70 -8.39 3.05 16.06
C SER A 70 -7.21 2.13 16.38
N VAL A 71 -6.38 1.82 15.37
CA VAL A 71 -5.19 0.99 15.52
C VAL A 71 -3.93 1.80 15.21
N ASP A 72 -2.93 1.72 16.09
CA ASP A 72 -1.59 2.22 15.78
C ASP A 72 -0.93 1.30 14.75
N VAL A 73 -0.75 1.81 13.53
CA VAL A 73 -0.17 1.06 12.42
C VAL A 73 1.36 1.12 12.37
N ALA A 74 2.00 1.96 13.19
CA ALA A 74 3.44 2.14 13.17
C ALA A 74 4.23 0.84 13.39
N PRO A 75 3.87 -0.04 14.36
CA PRO A 75 4.60 -1.30 14.55
C PRO A 75 4.59 -2.21 13.33
N PHE A 76 3.48 -2.25 12.59
CA PHE A 76 3.34 -3.06 11.37
C PHE A 76 4.16 -2.48 10.24
N ARG A 77 4.09 -1.16 10.03
CA ARG A 77 4.92 -0.43 9.07
C ARG A 77 6.41 -0.68 9.34
N ASP A 78 6.86 -0.48 10.56
CA ASP A 78 8.27 -0.59 10.94
C ASP A 78 8.79 -2.03 10.74
N ALA A 79 7.99 -3.04 11.09
CA ALA A 79 8.33 -4.43 10.85
C ALA A 79 8.47 -4.74 9.35
N TYR A 80 7.64 -4.14 8.50
CA TYR A 80 7.73 -4.27 7.06
C TYR A 80 9.00 -3.59 6.51
N LEU A 81 9.23 -2.32 6.86
CA LEU A 81 10.38 -1.52 6.41
C LEU A 81 11.72 -2.15 6.81
N ALA A 82 11.80 -2.76 7.99
CA ALA A 82 13.00 -3.43 8.47
C ALA A 82 13.53 -4.51 7.50
N ARG A 83 12.68 -5.08 6.64
CA ARG A 83 13.07 -6.06 5.62
C ARG A 83 13.87 -5.45 4.49
N PHE A 84 13.72 -4.15 4.26
CA PHE A 84 14.40 -3.41 3.18
C PHE A 84 15.68 -2.71 3.64
N ALA A 85 15.95 -2.63 4.94
CA ALA A 85 17.11 -1.93 5.50
C ALA A 85 18.47 -2.38 4.94
N ARG A 86 18.60 -3.65 4.50
CA ARG A 86 19.83 -4.16 3.89
C ARG A 86 19.97 -3.77 2.41
N ALA A 87 18.86 -3.66 1.71
CA ALA A 87 18.84 -3.34 0.28
C ALA A 87 18.96 -1.84 0.00
N ALA A 88 18.54 -1.02 0.96
CA ALA A 88 18.45 0.43 0.84
C ALA A 88 19.21 1.13 1.97
N LYS A 89 20.52 0.84 2.10
CA LYS A 89 21.35 1.30 3.23
C LYS A 89 21.39 2.81 3.43
N ASP A 90 21.26 3.57 2.36
CA ASP A 90 21.37 5.03 2.37
C ASP A 90 19.99 5.71 2.14
N ALA A 91 18.91 4.93 2.00
CA ALA A 91 17.58 5.46 1.79
C ALA A 91 16.87 5.78 3.11
N ASP A 92 16.20 6.91 3.14
CA ASP A 92 15.23 7.22 4.18
C ASP A 92 13.95 6.41 3.92
N LEU A 93 13.88 5.22 4.56
CA LEU A 93 12.76 4.29 4.38
C LEU A 93 11.44 4.85 4.90
N ASP A 94 11.46 5.68 5.93
CA ASP A 94 10.25 6.31 6.46
C ASP A 94 9.70 7.33 5.48
N ALA A 95 10.56 8.19 4.92
CA ALA A 95 10.16 9.15 3.90
C ALA A 95 9.70 8.45 2.61
N ALA A 96 10.40 7.36 2.21
CA ALA A 96 9.99 6.54 1.07
C ALA A 96 8.61 5.89 1.31
N ALA A 97 8.37 5.33 2.51
CA ALA A 97 7.09 4.73 2.87
C ALA A 97 5.96 5.77 2.85
N ALA A 98 6.15 6.94 3.45
CA ALA A 98 5.15 8.00 3.45
C ALA A 98 4.78 8.45 2.03
N THR A 99 5.78 8.62 1.16
CA THR A 99 5.55 8.97 -0.26
C THR A 99 4.85 7.84 -1.01
N ALA A 100 5.30 6.60 -0.81
CA ALA A 100 4.74 5.44 -1.50
C ALA A 100 3.31 5.13 -1.04
N THR A 101 3.02 5.18 0.25
CA THR A 101 1.66 4.96 0.79
C THR A 101 0.68 5.93 0.16
N ARG A 102 1.08 7.18 0.00
CA ARG A 102 0.24 8.17 -0.69
C ARG A 102 0.04 7.85 -2.17
N LEU A 103 1.12 7.52 -2.90
CA LEU A 103 1.06 7.17 -4.33
C LEU A 103 0.36 5.83 -4.58
N GLY A 104 0.39 4.92 -3.63
CA GLY A 104 -0.29 3.62 -3.71
C GLY A 104 -1.79 3.76 -3.98
N TRP A 105 -2.44 4.80 -3.45
CA TRP A 105 -3.83 5.11 -3.75
C TRP A 105 -4.06 5.48 -5.21
N VAL A 106 -3.09 6.14 -5.87
CA VAL A 106 -3.15 6.39 -7.32
C VAL A 106 -2.96 5.10 -8.10
N CYS A 107 -2.01 4.26 -7.70
CA CYS A 107 -1.82 2.93 -8.30
C CYS A 107 -3.10 2.11 -8.21
N ARG A 108 -3.70 2.03 -7.03
CA ARG A 108 -4.96 1.33 -6.79
C ARG A 108 -6.10 1.88 -7.65
N ALA A 109 -6.22 3.22 -7.78
CA ALA A 109 -7.23 3.84 -8.63
C ALA A 109 -7.06 3.46 -10.12
N VAL A 110 -5.82 3.40 -10.61
CA VAL A 110 -5.51 2.99 -11.99
C VAL A 110 -5.88 1.53 -12.20
N ASN A 111 -5.47 0.63 -11.29
CA ASN A 111 -5.79 -0.80 -11.39
C ASN A 111 -7.31 -1.04 -11.33
N SER A 112 -8.01 -0.37 -10.43
CA SER A 112 -9.47 -0.45 -10.33
C SER A 112 -10.17 0.04 -11.59
N HIS A 113 -9.68 1.13 -12.19
CA HIS A 113 -10.20 1.64 -13.47
C HIS A 113 -10.00 0.63 -14.61
N LEU A 114 -8.80 0.05 -14.72
CA LEU A 114 -8.49 -0.96 -15.73
C LEU A 114 -9.29 -2.26 -15.51
N GLY A 115 -9.60 -2.59 -14.27
CA GLY A 115 -10.47 -3.70 -13.87
C GLY A 115 -11.95 -3.44 -14.07
N GLY A 116 -12.36 -2.24 -14.45
CA GLY A 116 -13.76 -1.88 -14.73
C GLY A 116 -14.58 -1.53 -13.50
N SER A 117 -13.93 -1.11 -12.40
CA SER A 117 -14.64 -0.57 -11.24
C SER A 117 -15.44 0.70 -11.58
N ASP A 118 -16.50 0.96 -10.81
CA ASP A 118 -17.30 2.16 -10.98
C ASP A 118 -16.54 3.45 -10.64
N GLU A 119 -17.04 4.58 -11.13
CA GLU A 119 -16.40 5.89 -10.95
C GLU A 119 -16.39 6.33 -9.48
N ASP A 120 -17.41 5.97 -8.70
CA ASP A 120 -17.51 6.36 -7.30
C ASP A 120 -16.37 5.70 -6.48
N HIS A 121 -16.09 4.43 -6.74
CA HIS A 121 -14.96 3.74 -6.12
C HIS A 121 -13.62 4.41 -6.48
N ILE A 122 -13.42 4.73 -7.75
CA ILE A 122 -12.20 5.42 -8.20
C ILE A 122 -12.07 6.80 -7.53
N HIS A 123 -13.17 7.54 -7.39
CA HIS A 123 -13.18 8.83 -6.71
C HIS A 123 -12.78 8.71 -5.23
N VAL A 124 -13.23 7.67 -4.52
CA VAL A 124 -12.82 7.41 -3.14
C VAL A 124 -11.30 7.22 -3.05
N LEU A 125 -10.72 6.38 -3.91
CA LEU A 125 -9.28 6.13 -3.95
C LEU A 125 -8.47 7.39 -4.24
N LEU A 126 -8.94 8.24 -5.17
CA LEU A 126 -8.28 9.51 -5.47
C LEU A 126 -8.41 10.52 -4.33
N ARG A 127 -9.50 10.51 -3.55
CA ARG A 127 -9.61 11.31 -2.32
C ARG A 127 -8.61 10.85 -1.26
N MET A 128 -8.40 9.54 -1.09
CA MET A 128 -7.34 9.03 -0.21
C MET A 128 -5.97 9.60 -0.60
N PHE A 129 -5.68 9.70 -1.89
CA PHE A 129 -4.45 10.33 -2.36
C PHE A 129 -4.38 11.83 -2.04
N LEU A 130 -5.48 12.56 -2.20
CA LEU A 130 -5.51 14.02 -2.06
C LEU A 130 -5.52 14.45 -0.60
N ASP A 131 -6.37 13.85 0.20
CA ASP A 131 -6.79 14.31 1.53
C ASP A 131 -6.39 13.32 2.64
N GLY A 132 -5.97 12.10 2.31
CA GLY A 132 -5.67 11.03 3.26
C GLY A 132 -6.94 10.44 3.90
N ARG A 133 -8.09 10.54 3.23
CA ARG A 133 -9.38 10.00 3.72
C ARG A 133 -10.35 9.78 2.56
N PRO A 134 -11.29 8.83 2.70
CA PRO A 134 -12.32 8.55 1.72
C PRO A 134 -13.30 9.71 1.51
#